data_fce8a9fd04e40bb723e20cc23e5ea3aa
#
_entry.id   fce8a9fd04e40bb723e20cc23e5ea3aa
#
_cell.length_a   1.000
_cell.length_b   1.000
_cell.length_c   1.000
_cell.angle_alpha   90.00
_cell.angle_beta   90.00
_cell.angle_gamma   90.00
#
_symmetry.space_group_name_H-M   'P 1'
#
loop_
_entity.id
_entity.type
_entity.pdbx_description
1 polymer ?
#
loop_
_entity_poly.entity_id
_entity_poly.type
_entity_poly.pdbx_seq_one_letter_code
_entity_poly.pdbx_strand_id
1 'polypeptide(L)'
;LFAACQKAPSVRRVILKSTSEVYGSHPHDPVVCTEDSSSRRPLAEGFPRDSLDIEGYVRGLGRRRPDIAVTILRLANMIGPAMDTALSRYLAGPLVPTVLGHDARLQLLHEQDALGALERATMAGKPGTFNIGADGIIMMSQAIRRSGRIALPVPSLGVGILDSLRKATRNSELNRDALQWLSYGRVMDTTRMRTELGFAPKWTTMEAFDDYVRGRGLTPIIDPEWVRSVERRAVAVAQRWGS
;
A
#
# COMPACT_ATOMS: atom_id res chain seq x y z
N LEU A 1 0.33 26.15 5.67
CA LEU A 1 -0.56 26.04 4.50
C LEU A 1 -2.03 26.26 4.90
N PHE A 2 -2.62 25.45 5.80
CA PHE A 2 -4.04 25.51 6.15
C PHE A 2 -4.48 26.86 6.74
N ALA A 3 -3.64 27.51 7.55
CA ALA A 3 -3.90 28.85 8.05
C ALA A 3 -3.99 29.90 6.91
N ALA A 4 -3.17 29.75 5.87
CA ALA A 4 -3.25 30.59 4.67
C ALA A 4 -4.55 30.32 3.89
N CYS A 5 -4.93 29.06 3.68
CA CYS A 5 -6.21 28.71 3.05
C CYS A 5 -7.41 29.23 3.83
N GLN A 6 -7.34 29.27 5.17
CA GLN A 6 -8.41 29.81 6.00
C GLN A 6 -8.63 31.31 5.79
N LYS A 7 -7.56 32.05 5.52
CA LYS A 7 -7.60 33.52 5.33
C LYS A 7 -7.85 33.94 3.86
N ALA A 8 -7.58 33.05 2.90
CA ALA A 8 -7.68 33.38 1.48
C ALA A 8 -9.13 33.20 0.97
N PRO A 9 -9.82 34.27 0.58
CA PRO A 9 -11.20 34.20 0.11
C PRO A 9 -11.35 33.54 -1.27
N SER A 10 -10.26 33.45 -2.03
CA SER A 10 -10.23 32.83 -3.36
C SER A 10 -10.16 31.30 -3.35
N VAL A 11 -9.78 30.67 -2.22
CA VAL A 11 -9.70 29.23 -2.11
C VAL A 11 -11.09 28.64 -2.02
N ARG A 12 -11.44 27.76 -2.95
CA ARG A 12 -12.72 27.05 -3.02
C ARG A 12 -12.60 25.55 -2.87
N ARG A 13 -11.41 24.99 -3.09
CA ARG A 13 -11.18 23.55 -3.03
C ARG A 13 -9.85 23.27 -2.35
N VAL A 14 -9.83 22.23 -1.52
CA VAL A 14 -8.61 21.69 -0.92
C VAL A 14 -8.65 20.18 -1.14
N ILE A 15 -7.67 19.66 -1.86
CA ILE A 15 -7.49 18.23 -2.07
C ILE A 15 -6.28 17.78 -1.26
N LEU A 16 -6.49 16.84 -0.35
CA LEU A 16 -5.44 16.21 0.42
C LEU A 16 -5.13 14.83 -0.16
N LYS A 17 -3.89 14.65 -0.63
CA LYS A 17 -3.36 13.32 -0.85
C LYS A 17 -2.96 12.72 0.50
N SER A 18 -3.74 11.76 0.95
CA SER A 18 -3.49 10.93 2.13
C SER A 18 -3.07 9.52 1.72
N THR A 19 -2.99 8.61 2.65
CA THR A 19 -2.53 7.24 2.47
C THR A 19 -3.47 6.24 3.11
N SER A 20 -3.53 5.03 2.57
CA SER A 20 -4.22 3.91 3.22
C SER A 20 -3.58 3.50 4.55
N GLU A 21 -2.36 3.93 4.84
CA GLU A 21 -1.66 3.56 6.07
C GLU A 21 -2.33 4.08 7.35
N VAL A 22 -3.21 5.07 7.22
CA VAL A 22 -4.04 5.58 8.32
C VAL A 22 -4.99 4.52 8.94
N TYR A 23 -5.26 3.43 8.22
CA TYR A 23 -6.09 2.33 8.71
C TYR A 23 -5.35 1.35 9.63
N GLY A 24 -4.01 1.38 9.65
CA GLY A 24 -3.22 0.35 10.31
C GLY A 24 -3.26 -1.00 9.56
N SER A 25 -2.76 -2.04 10.16
CA SER A 25 -2.74 -3.42 9.64
C SER A 25 -2.69 -4.43 10.78
N HIS A 26 -3.50 -4.20 11.83
CA HIS A 26 -3.54 -5.10 12.99
C HIS A 26 -4.38 -6.36 12.65
N PRO A 27 -4.07 -7.54 13.24
CA PRO A 27 -4.82 -8.80 12.97
C PRO A 27 -6.33 -8.69 13.22
N HIS A 28 -6.76 -7.78 14.10
CA HIS A 28 -8.17 -7.57 14.42
C HIS A 28 -8.81 -6.40 13.64
N ASP A 29 -8.06 -5.74 12.76
CA ASP A 29 -8.62 -4.71 11.89
C ASP A 29 -9.50 -5.37 10.79
N PRO A 30 -10.44 -4.64 10.20
CA PRO A 30 -11.25 -5.15 9.11
C PRO A 30 -10.38 -5.66 7.95
N VAL A 31 -10.80 -6.76 7.35
CA VAL A 31 -10.13 -7.34 6.16
C VAL A 31 -10.16 -6.37 4.99
N VAL A 32 -11.26 -5.63 4.87
CA VAL A 32 -11.47 -4.56 3.89
C VAL A 32 -11.84 -3.30 4.65
N CYS A 33 -11.06 -2.23 4.46
CA CYS A 33 -11.26 -0.95 5.11
C CYS A 33 -12.17 -0.04 4.26
N THR A 34 -13.24 0.44 4.83
CA THR A 34 -14.05 1.53 4.29
C THR A 34 -13.49 2.88 4.76
N GLU A 35 -13.97 3.99 4.18
CA GLU A 35 -13.55 5.33 4.59
C GLU A 35 -13.89 5.66 6.05
N ASP A 36 -14.88 4.97 6.62
CA ASP A 36 -15.31 5.11 8.00
C ASP A 36 -14.54 4.20 8.97
N SER A 37 -13.70 3.33 8.44
CA SER A 37 -12.83 2.47 9.26
C SER A 37 -11.75 3.28 9.96
N SER A 38 -11.39 2.85 11.16
CA SER A 38 -10.28 3.38 11.94
C SER A 38 -9.42 2.23 12.45
N SER A 39 -8.12 2.47 12.63
CA SER A 39 -7.25 1.50 13.30
C SER A 39 -7.74 1.23 14.71
N ARG A 40 -7.80 -0.02 15.11
CA ARG A 40 -8.18 -0.44 16.48
C ARG A 40 -7.08 -0.13 17.51
N ARG A 41 -5.87 0.12 17.06
CA ARG A 41 -4.76 0.54 17.92
C ARG A 41 -4.23 1.89 17.47
N PRO A 42 -3.71 2.70 18.39
CA PRO A 42 -3.01 3.91 18.01
C PRO A 42 -1.89 3.57 17.02
N LEU A 43 -1.83 4.34 15.94
CA LEU A 43 -0.72 4.24 14.98
C LEU A 43 0.58 4.64 15.68
N ALA A 44 1.67 3.97 15.34
CA ALA A 44 2.99 4.36 15.79
C ALA A 44 3.34 5.76 15.25
N GLU A 45 4.30 6.44 15.90
CA GLU A 45 4.84 7.69 15.39
C GLU A 45 5.42 7.52 13.98
N GLY A 46 5.30 8.56 13.16
CA GLY A 46 5.77 8.61 11.79
C GLY A 46 4.65 8.85 10.78
N PHE A 47 4.94 8.56 9.53
CA PHE A 47 4.12 8.94 8.37
C PHE A 47 2.62 8.58 8.47
N PRO A 48 2.19 7.38 8.95
CA PRO A 48 0.77 7.07 9.08
C PRO A 48 0.06 7.95 10.10
N ARG A 49 0.70 8.18 11.25
CA ARG A 49 0.17 9.03 12.32
C ARG A 49 0.09 10.49 11.87
N ASP A 50 1.17 11.00 11.28
CA ASP A 50 1.23 12.38 10.77
C ASP A 50 0.16 12.60 9.70
N SER A 51 -0.05 11.62 8.82
CA SER A 51 -1.09 11.67 7.79
C SER A 51 -2.50 11.78 8.40
N LEU A 52 -2.78 11.00 9.46
CA LEU A 52 -4.06 11.06 10.16
C LEU A 52 -4.28 12.41 10.85
N ASP A 53 -3.24 12.96 11.47
CA ASP A 53 -3.28 14.28 12.10
C ASP A 53 -3.53 15.39 11.07
N ILE A 54 -2.88 15.32 9.91
CA ILE A 54 -3.10 16.22 8.77
C ILE A 54 -4.54 16.13 8.27
N GLU A 55 -5.11 14.91 8.15
CA GLU A 55 -6.53 14.75 7.82
C GLU A 55 -7.44 15.45 8.84
N GLY A 56 -7.11 15.36 10.13
CA GLY A 56 -7.81 16.07 11.20
C GLY A 56 -7.80 17.58 11.02
N TYR A 57 -6.64 18.16 10.69
CA TYR A 57 -6.51 19.61 10.41
C TYR A 57 -7.32 20.02 9.18
N VAL A 58 -7.30 19.24 8.11
CA VAL A 58 -8.06 19.54 6.87
C VAL A 58 -9.56 19.46 7.12
N ARG A 59 -10.04 18.44 7.84
CA ARG A 59 -11.45 18.37 8.24
C ARG A 59 -11.85 19.56 9.13
N GLY A 60 -10.95 19.98 10.02
CA GLY A 60 -11.13 21.19 10.83
C GLY A 60 -11.25 22.47 9.97
N LEU A 61 -10.48 22.57 8.88
CA LEU A 61 -10.61 23.67 7.93
C LEU A 61 -12.00 23.65 7.26
N GLY A 62 -12.46 22.52 6.76
CA GLY A 62 -13.78 22.40 6.12
C GLY A 62 -14.94 22.76 7.07
N ARG A 63 -14.84 22.42 8.36
CA ARG A 63 -15.84 22.85 9.35
C ARG A 63 -15.87 24.36 9.59
N ARG A 64 -14.70 25.02 9.55
CA ARG A 64 -14.60 26.48 9.74
C ARG A 64 -14.89 27.27 8.45
N ARG A 65 -14.68 26.67 7.33
CA ARG A 65 -14.90 27.26 6.00
C ARG A 65 -15.75 26.31 5.14
N PRO A 66 -17.07 26.27 5.38
CA PRO A 66 -17.99 25.39 4.66
C PRO A 66 -18.12 25.73 3.17
N ASP A 67 -17.64 26.92 2.77
CA ASP A 67 -17.52 27.33 1.38
C ASP A 67 -16.34 26.66 0.62
N ILE A 68 -15.45 25.96 1.34
CA ILE A 68 -14.34 25.22 0.75
C ILE A 68 -14.72 23.73 0.64
N ALA A 69 -14.73 23.20 -0.56
CA ALA A 69 -14.86 21.77 -0.79
C ALA A 69 -13.56 21.06 -0.38
N VAL A 70 -13.59 20.29 0.71
CA VAL A 70 -12.46 19.50 1.20
C VAL A 70 -12.59 18.06 0.70
N THR A 71 -11.60 17.58 -0.05
CA THR A 71 -11.53 16.21 -0.56
C THR A 71 -10.27 15.54 -0.04
N ILE A 72 -10.41 14.38 0.59
CA ILE A 72 -9.30 13.57 1.11
C ILE A 72 -9.24 12.29 0.28
N LEU A 73 -8.10 12.03 -0.35
CA LEU A 73 -7.85 10.82 -1.11
C LEU A 73 -6.88 9.92 -0.33
N ARG A 74 -7.37 8.80 0.20
CA ARG A 74 -6.55 7.77 0.84
C ARG A 74 -6.09 6.79 -0.24
N LEU A 75 -4.87 6.99 -0.72
CA LEU A 75 -4.32 6.18 -1.80
C LEU A 75 -3.78 4.86 -1.27
N ALA A 76 -4.04 3.77 -2.00
CA ALA A 76 -3.32 2.50 -1.84
C ALA A 76 -1.83 2.69 -2.12
N ASN A 77 -1.02 1.69 -1.77
CA ASN A 77 0.41 1.73 -2.08
C ASN A 77 0.63 1.93 -3.57
N MET A 78 1.28 3.04 -3.92
CA MET A 78 1.54 3.37 -5.31
C MET A 78 2.72 2.56 -5.84
N ILE A 79 2.58 2.08 -7.07
CA ILE A 79 3.60 1.36 -7.80
C ILE A 79 3.60 1.78 -9.27
N GLY A 80 4.75 1.63 -9.92
CA GLY A 80 4.92 1.94 -11.33
C GLY A 80 6.40 2.10 -11.68
N PRO A 81 6.74 2.19 -12.97
CA PRO A 81 8.12 2.29 -13.43
C PRO A 81 8.89 3.48 -12.86
N ALA A 82 8.23 4.64 -12.74
CA ALA A 82 8.86 5.87 -12.26
C ALA A 82 8.75 6.06 -10.73
N MET A 83 7.97 5.20 -10.03
CA MET A 83 7.78 5.35 -8.58
C MET A 83 8.97 4.81 -7.79
N ASP A 84 9.57 5.67 -6.97
CA ASP A 84 10.57 5.29 -5.98
C ASP A 84 9.97 5.39 -4.56
N THR A 85 9.27 4.34 -4.16
CA THR A 85 8.63 4.21 -2.84
C THR A 85 9.37 3.18 -1.97
N ALA A 86 9.10 3.19 -0.66
CA ALA A 86 9.62 2.16 0.24
C ALA A 86 9.25 0.74 -0.25
N LEU A 87 8.01 0.56 -0.73
CA LEU A 87 7.54 -0.73 -1.27
C LEU A 87 8.26 -1.10 -2.57
N SER A 88 8.43 -0.16 -3.50
CA SER A 88 9.12 -0.45 -4.77
C SER A 88 10.59 -0.84 -4.54
N ARG A 89 11.29 -0.14 -3.64
CA ARG A 89 12.66 -0.51 -3.22
C ARG A 89 12.72 -1.86 -2.53
N TYR A 90 11.75 -2.15 -1.66
CA TYR A 90 11.65 -3.41 -0.95
C TYR A 90 11.50 -4.60 -1.91
N LEU A 91 10.62 -4.49 -2.89
CA LEU A 91 10.36 -5.54 -3.89
C LEU A 91 11.44 -5.62 -4.99
N ALA A 92 12.27 -4.58 -5.16
CA ALA A 92 13.40 -4.61 -6.09
C ALA A 92 14.61 -5.38 -5.55
N GLY A 93 14.72 -5.54 -4.23
CA GLY A 93 15.83 -6.25 -3.59
C GLY A 93 15.92 -7.71 -4.01
N PRO A 94 17.14 -8.29 -4.10
CA PRO A 94 17.33 -9.68 -4.50
C PRO A 94 16.69 -10.68 -3.53
N LEU A 95 16.75 -10.39 -2.25
CA LEU A 95 16.12 -11.12 -1.17
C LEU A 95 15.04 -10.24 -0.56
N VAL A 96 13.82 -10.73 -0.54
CA VAL A 96 12.66 -10.02 0.05
C VAL A 96 12.28 -10.70 1.35
N PRO A 97 12.57 -10.10 2.52
CA PRO A 97 12.18 -10.65 3.80
C PRO A 97 10.67 -10.77 3.91
N THR A 98 10.16 -11.90 4.35
CA THR A 98 8.73 -12.12 4.61
C THR A 98 8.53 -12.59 6.03
N VAL A 99 7.34 -12.37 6.59
CA VAL A 99 7.02 -12.84 7.92
C VAL A 99 6.56 -14.29 7.84
N LEU A 100 7.29 -15.20 8.52
CA LEU A 100 7.00 -16.63 8.48
C LEU A 100 5.56 -16.91 8.95
N GLY A 101 4.82 -17.69 8.16
CA GLY A 101 3.42 -18.04 8.43
C GLY A 101 2.41 -16.98 7.99
N HIS A 102 2.85 -15.90 7.34
CA HIS A 102 2.00 -14.84 6.85
C HIS A 102 2.21 -14.58 5.36
N ASP A 103 1.15 -14.18 4.68
CA ASP A 103 1.20 -13.76 3.28
C ASP A 103 0.31 -12.52 3.10
N ALA A 104 0.93 -11.35 3.06
CA ALA A 104 0.24 -10.07 3.06
C ALA A 104 -0.56 -9.84 1.78
N ARG A 105 -1.77 -9.30 1.93
CA ARG A 105 -2.63 -8.89 0.82
C ARG A 105 -2.29 -7.48 0.39
N LEU A 106 -1.86 -7.32 -0.84
CA LEU A 106 -1.49 -6.04 -1.40
C LEU A 106 -2.56 -5.58 -2.39
N GLN A 107 -3.18 -4.44 -2.12
CA GLN A 107 -3.89 -3.66 -3.10
C GLN A 107 -2.97 -2.51 -3.52
N LEU A 108 -2.77 -2.37 -4.82
CA LEU A 108 -1.84 -1.40 -5.38
C LEU A 108 -2.61 -0.35 -6.18
N LEU A 109 -1.92 0.74 -6.49
CA LEU A 109 -2.43 1.79 -7.35
C LEU A 109 -1.32 2.20 -8.32
N HIS A 110 -1.60 2.14 -9.62
CA HIS A 110 -0.65 2.60 -10.62
C HIS A 110 -0.41 4.11 -10.51
N GLU A 111 0.83 4.54 -10.76
CA GLU A 111 1.21 5.96 -10.67
C GLU A 111 0.36 6.88 -11.54
N GLN A 112 -0.02 6.41 -12.73
CA GLN A 112 -0.89 7.18 -13.64
C GLN A 112 -2.32 7.29 -13.10
N ASP A 113 -2.84 6.24 -12.46
CA ASP A 113 -4.18 6.28 -11.84
C ASP A 113 -4.19 7.16 -10.60
N ALA A 114 -3.07 7.22 -9.85
CA ALA A 114 -2.93 8.16 -8.74
C ALA A 114 -3.04 9.62 -9.22
N LEU A 115 -2.39 9.96 -10.34
CA LEU A 115 -2.49 11.28 -10.97
C LEU A 115 -3.90 11.54 -11.48
N GLY A 116 -4.52 10.57 -12.15
CA GLY A 116 -5.89 10.68 -12.65
C GLY A 116 -6.92 10.89 -11.53
N ALA A 117 -6.74 10.23 -10.38
CA ALA A 117 -7.59 10.43 -9.20
C ALA A 117 -7.46 11.84 -8.62
N LEU A 118 -6.24 12.39 -8.55
CA LEU A 118 -5.99 13.76 -8.10
C LEU A 118 -6.60 14.78 -9.07
N GLU A 119 -6.42 14.57 -10.37
CA GLU A 119 -7.06 15.40 -11.41
C GLU A 119 -8.58 15.35 -11.30
N ARG A 120 -9.14 14.15 -11.20
CA ARG A 120 -10.59 13.97 -11.04
C ARG A 120 -11.13 14.68 -9.81
N ALA A 121 -10.47 14.54 -8.66
CA ALA A 121 -10.86 15.21 -7.42
C ALA A 121 -10.83 16.74 -7.57
N THR A 122 -9.81 17.26 -8.25
CA THR A 122 -9.66 18.69 -8.52
C THR A 122 -10.80 19.22 -9.40
N MET A 123 -11.16 18.46 -10.44
CA MET A 123 -12.22 18.83 -11.36
C MET A 123 -13.62 18.66 -10.76
N ALA A 124 -13.90 17.56 -10.09
CA ALA A 124 -15.21 17.22 -9.55
C ALA A 124 -15.64 18.14 -8.40
N GLY A 125 -14.68 18.62 -7.59
CA GLY A 125 -14.97 19.50 -6.44
C GLY A 125 -15.89 18.85 -5.40
N LYS A 126 -15.92 17.51 -5.32
CA LYS A 126 -16.77 16.77 -4.40
C LYS A 126 -16.08 16.67 -3.03
N PRO A 127 -16.70 17.22 -1.95
CA PRO A 127 -16.17 17.05 -0.61
C PRO A 127 -16.35 15.61 -0.14
N GLY A 128 -15.41 15.14 0.69
CA GLY A 128 -15.48 13.82 1.29
C GLY A 128 -14.13 13.14 1.41
N THR A 129 -14.14 11.96 2.00
CA THR A 129 -12.97 11.06 2.03
C THR A 129 -13.24 9.91 1.06
N PHE A 130 -12.24 9.55 0.27
CA PHE A 130 -12.34 8.51 -0.74
C PHE A 130 -11.12 7.60 -0.69
N ASN A 131 -11.37 6.30 -0.64
CA ASN A 131 -10.37 5.27 -0.85
C ASN A 131 -10.04 5.15 -2.33
N ILE A 132 -8.78 5.28 -2.68
CA ILE A 132 -8.31 5.19 -4.07
C ILE A 132 -7.37 3.98 -4.18
N GLY A 133 -7.82 2.96 -4.89
CA GLY A 133 -7.08 1.71 -5.09
C GLY A 133 -7.53 1.01 -6.36
N ALA A 134 -6.66 0.26 -6.97
CA ALA A 134 -6.98 -0.53 -8.16
C ALA A 134 -7.82 -1.77 -7.80
N ASP A 135 -8.45 -2.35 -8.81
CA ASP A 135 -9.18 -3.61 -8.65
C ASP A 135 -8.22 -4.77 -8.41
N GLY A 136 -8.72 -5.73 -7.65
CA GLY A 136 -7.99 -6.94 -7.31
C GLY A 136 -6.93 -6.74 -6.24
N ILE A 137 -6.31 -7.83 -5.87
CA ILE A 137 -5.22 -7.92 -4.90
C ILE A 137 -4.13 -8.84 -5.44
N ILE A 138 -2.91 -8.68 -4.96
CA ILE A 138 -1.82 -9.62 -5.15
C ILE A 138 -1.28 -10.04 -3.78
N MET A 139 -1.04 -11.33 -3.57
CA MET A 139 -0.38 -11.79 -2.35
C MET A 139 1.12 -11.45 -2.39
N MET A 140 1.72 -11.18 -1.25
CA MET A 140 3.16 -10.89 -1.17
C MET A 140 3.99 -11.98 -1.83
N SER A 141 3.67 -13.24 -1.57
CA SER A 141 4.33 -14.40 -2.19
C SER A 141 4.22 -14.42 -3.71
N GLN A 142 3.07 -14.00 -4.26
CA GLN A 142 2.86 -13.89 -5.71
C GLN A 142 3.67 -12.72 -6.29
N ALA A 143 3.69 -11.57 -5.61
CA ALA A 143 4.48 -10.42 -6.02
C ALA A 143 5.97 -10.75 -6.10
N ILE A 144 6.50 -11.43 -5.07
CA ILE A 144 7.91 -11.87 -5.02
C ILE A 144 8.22 -12.82 -6.18
N ARG A 145 7.38 -13.83 -6.43
CA ARG A 145 7.58 -14.76 -7.56
C ARG A 145 7.52 -14.06 -8.92
N ARG A 146 6.54 -13.16 -9.10
CA ARG A 146 6.39 -12.42 -10.38
C ARG A 146 7.55 -11.48 -10.65
N SER A 147 8.14 -10.89 -9.61
CA SER A 147 9.34 -10.05 -9.75
C SER A 147 10.64 -10.87 -9.89
N GLY A 148 10.56 -12.20 -9.82
CA GLY A 148 11.72 -13.07 -9.89
C GLY A 148 12.68 -12.95 -8.70
N ARG A 149 12.15 -12.56 -7.53
CA ARG A 149 12.90 -12.38 -6.29
C ARG A 149 12.81 -13.62 -5.41
N ILE A 150 13.66 -13.68 -4.40
CA ILE A 150 13.70 -14.79 -3.45
C ILE A 150 13.07 -14.32 -2.15
N ALA A 151 12.03 -15.03 -1.70
CA ALA A 151 11.46 -14.79 -0.38
C ALA A 151 12.42 -15.29 0.71
N LEU A 152 12.67 -14.48 1.73
CA LEU A 152 13.43 -14.84 2.92
C LEU A 152 12.47 -14.87 4.12
N PRO A 153 11.91 -16.04 4.49
CA PRO A 153 11.01 -16.15 5.63
C PRO A 153 11.75 -15.87 6.93
N VAL A 154 11.27 -14.90 7.71
CA VAL A 154 11.84 -14.53 9.02
C VAL A 154 10.80 -14.76 10.10
N PRO A 155 11.15 -15.38 11.23
CA PRO A 155 10.22 -15.58 12.34
C PRO A 155 9.69 -14.24 12.87
N SER A 156 8.43 -14.18 13.29
CA SER A 156 7.79 -12.94 13.79
C SER A 156 8.21 -12.53 15.21
N LEU A 157 9.09 -13.30 15.86
CA LEU A 157 9.44 -13.16 17.27
C LEU A 157 10.69 -12.30 17.49
N GLY A 158 10.49 -11.09 18.04
CA GLY A 158 11.52 -10.32 18.74
C GLY A 158 12.00 -9.03 18.04
N VAL A 159 12.44 -8.08 18.86
CA VAL A 159 12.95 -6.75 18.48
C VAL A 159 14.19 -6.85 17.55
N GLY A 160 15.02 -7.90 17.71
CA GLY A 160 16.21 -8.12 16.89
C GLY A 160 15.96 -8.39 15.40
N ILE A 161 14.72 -8.78 15.03
CA ILE A 161 14.33 -9.02 13.64
C ILE A 161 14.15 -7.71 12.89
N LEU A 162 13.57 -6.70 13.53
CA LEU A 162 13.46 -5.36 12.93
C LEU A 162 14.84 -4.80 12.55
N ASP A 163 15.83 -4.96 13.40
CA ASP A 163 17.19 -4.51 13.13
C ASP A 163 17.86 -5.33 12.02
N SER A 164 17.62 -6.63 12.02
CA SER A 164 18.09 -7.51 10.93
C SER A 164 17.44 -7.16 9.59
N LEU A 165 16.14 -6.91 9.60
CA LEU A 165 15.39 -6.47 8.40
C LEU A 165 15.83 -5.10 7.95
N ARG A 166 16.00 -4.13 8.84
CA ARG A 166 16.54 -2.80 8.52
C ARG A 166 17.91 -2.88 7.85
N LYS A 167 18.81 -3.73 8.38
CA LYS A 167 20.13 -3.96 7.80
C LYS A 167 20.06 -4.65 6.44
N ALA A 168 19.23 -5.70 6.32
CA ALA A 168 19.09 -6.48 5.08
C ALA A 168 18.46 -5.67 3.95
N THR A 169 17.47 -4.83 4.26
CA THR A 169 16.74 -4.02 3.26
C THR A 169 17.32 -2.62 3.10
N ARG A 170 18.30 -2.21 3.92
CA ARG A 170 18.78 -0.82 4.02
C ARG A 170 17.64 0.19 4.22
N ASN A 171 16.54 -0.25 4.82
CA ASN A 171 15.35 0.56 5.03
C ASN A 171 15.23 0.91 6.52
N SER A 172 15.59 2.15 6.87
CA SER A 172 15.47 2.68 8.23
C SER A 172 14.03 2.92 8.67
N GLU A 173 13.08 2.93 7.73
CA GLU A 173 11.66 3.19 7.98
C GLU A 173 10.89 1.94 8.44
N LEU A 174 11.52 0.76 8.45
CA LEU A 174 10.91 -0.45 8.98
C LEU A 174 10.65 -0.31 10.48
N ASN A 175 9.40 -0.16 10.82
CA ASN A 175 8.88 -0.09 12.18
C ASN A 175 7.90 -1.25 12.45
N ARG A 176 7.26 -1.24 13.62
CA ARG A 176 6.28 -2.28 13.98
C ARG A 176 5.07 -2.29 13.02
N ASP A 177 4.61 -1.13 12.57
CA ASP A 177 3.48 -1.02 11.64
C ASP A 177 3.83 -1.59 10.27
N ALA A 178 5.08 -1.39 9.81
CA ALA A 178 5.58 -2.03 8.59
C ALA A 178 5.60 -3.56 8.70
N LEU A 179 6.01 -4.13 9.86
CA LEU A 179 5.94 -5.58 10.07
C LEU A 179 4.51 -6.10 10.07
N GLN A 180 3.58 -5.39 10.68
CA GLN A 180 2.16 -5.76 10.66
C GLN A 180 1.61 -5.70 9.24
N TRP A 181 1.99 -4.67 8.48
CA TRP A 181 1.60 -4.58 7.07
C TRP A 181 2.20 -5.72 6.23
N LEU A 182 3.46 -6.09 6.46
CA LEU A 182 4.10 -7.24 5.81
C LEU A 182 3.47 -8.58 6.20
N SER A 183 2.78 -8.64 7.34
CA SER A 183 2.08 -9.84 7.80
C SER A 183 0.67 -9.95 7.21
N TYR A 184 -0.09 -8.87 7.21
CA TYR A 184 -1.53 -8.87 6.92
C TYR A 184 -1.90 -8.13 5.64
N GLY A 185 -1.08 -7.15 5.25
CA GLY A 185 -1.38 -6.25 4.15
C GLY A 185 -2.52 -5.28 4.48
N ARG A 186 -3.12 -4.73 3.43
CA ARG A 186 -4.27 -3.82 3.55
C ARG A 186 -5.05 -3.82 2.25
N VAL A 187 -6.38 -3.90 2.38
CA VAL A 187 -7.32 -3.81 1.27
C VAL A 187 -8.38 -2.77 1.61
N MET A 188 -8.78 -1.98 0.65
CA MET A 188 -9.78 -0.93 0.81
C MET A 188 -10.99 -1.19 -0.06
N ASP A 189 -12.16 -0.86 0.47
CA ASP A 189 -13.36 -0.71 -0.34
C ASP A 189 -13.25 0.59 -1.16
N THR A 190 -13.41 0.47 -2.45
CA THR A 190 -13.30 1.59 -3.40
C THR A 190 -14.66 1.97 -4.02
N THR A 191 -15.77 1.54 -3.42
CA THR A 191 -17.11 1.79 -3.92
C THR A 191 -17.38 3.30 -4.05
N ARG A 192 -17.07 4.09 -3.02
CA ARG A 192 -17.29 5.54 -3.03
C ARG A 192 -16.45 6.27 -4.09
N MET A 193 -15.24 5.77 -4.37
CA MET A 193 -14.41 6.29 -5.47
C MET A 193 -15.17 6.24 -6.80
N ARG A 194 -15.88 5.13 -7.07
CA ARG A 194 -16.62 4.93 -8.32
C ARG A 194 -17.95 5.67 -8.32
N THR A 195 -18.74 5.51 -7.27
CA THR A 195 -20.12 5.99 -7.22
C THR A 195 -20.24 7.48 -6.93
N GLU A 196 -19.38 8.04 -6.10
CA GLU A 196 -19.47 9.43 -5.66
C GLU A 196 -18.41 10.32 -6.32
N LEU A 197 -17.12 9.91 -6.35
CA LEU A 197 -16.06 10.68 -7.01
C LEU A 197 -16.13 10.54 -8.55
N GLY A 198 -16.71 9.43 -9.04
CA GLY A 198 -16.82 9.12 -10.46
C GLY A 198 -15.46 8.86 -11.11
N PHE A 199 -14.58 8.18 -10.38
CA PHE A 199 -13.26 7.75 -10.85
C PHE A 199 -13.18 6.23 -10.86
N ALA A 200 -12.53 5.67 -11.88
CA ALA A 200 -12.20 4.26 -11.99
C ALA A 200 -10.76 4.14 -12.48
N PRO A 201 -9.89 3.41 -11.76
CA PRO A 201 -8.54 3.11 -12.22
C PRO A 201 -8.55 2.38 -13.56
N LYS A 202 -7.56 2.64 -14.39
CA LYS A 202 -7.34 1.96 -15.68
C LYS A 202 -6.61 0.64 -15.52
N TRP A 203 -5.78 0.54 -14.48
CA TRP A 203 -4.94 -0.61 -14.17
C TRP A 203 -5.55 -1.41 -13.03
N THR A 204 -5.54 -2.72 -13.12
CA THR A 204 -5.74 -3.60 -11.97
C THR A 204 -4.46 -3.64 -11.11
N THR A 205 -4.58 -4.09 -9.87
CA THR A 205 -3.42 -4.33 -8.99
C THR A 205 -2.35 -5.18 -9.65
N MET A 206 -2.75 -6.22 -10.39
CA MET A 206 -1.85 -7.14 -11.06
C MET A 206 -1.13 -6.46 -12.23
N GLU A 207 -1.87 -5.76 -13.07
CA GLU A 207 -1.29 -5.04 -14.22
C GLU A 207 -0.34 -3.93 -13.80
N ALA A 208 -0.70 -3.16 -12.74
CA ALA A 208 0.17 -2.15 -12.16
C ALA A 208 1.49 -2.76 -11.65
N PHE A 209 1.41 -3.93 -11.03
CA PHE A 209 2.59 -4.65 -10.56
C PHE A 209 3.44 -5.17 -11.72
N ASP A 210 2.83 -5.73 -12.76
CA ASP A 210 3.54 -6.24 -13.93
C ASP A 210 4.23 -5.11 -14.71
N ASP A 211 3.60 -3.95 -14.81
CA ASP A 211 4.22 -2.77 -15.43
C ASP A 211 5.43 -2.28 -14.63
N TYR A 212 5.33 -2.25 -13.30
CA TYR A 212 6.46 -1.97 -12.42
C TYR A 212 7.62 -2.94 -12.64
N VAL A 213 7.35 -4.26 -12.65
CA VAL A 213 8.38 -5.30 -12.87
C VAL A 213 9.09 -5.09 -14.19
N ARG A 214 8.33 -4.88 -15.26
CA ARG A 214 8.83 -4.65 -16.63
C ARG A 214 9.62 -3.35 -16.72
N GLY A 215 9.05 -2.25 -16.25
CA GLY A 215 9.65 -0.93 -16.37
C GLY A 215 10.90 -0.73 -15.51
N ARG A 216 11.03 -1.48 -14.41
CA ARG A 216 12.24 -1.54 -13.59
C ARG A 216 13.27 -2.56 -14.09
N GLY A 217 12.97 -3.31 -15.15
CA GLY A 217 13.86 -4.34 -15.68
C GLY A 217 14.16 -5.43 -14.66
N LEU A 218 13.17 -5.79 -13.82
CA LEU A 218 13.37 -6.82 -12.80
C LEU A 218 13.40 -8.19 -13.49
N THR A 219 14.60 -8.71 -13.71
CA THR A 219 14.80 -10.05 -14.25
C THR A 219 14.87 -11.08 -13.12
N PRO A 220 14.39 -12.32 -13.32
CA PRO A 220 14.52 -13.39 -12.35
C PRO A 220 15.97 -13.61 -11.95
N ILE A 221 16.23 -13.68 -10.64
CA ILE A 221 17.57 -13.93 -10.07
C ILE A 221 17.93 -15.41 -10.17
N ILE A 222 16.91 -16.27 -10.12
CA ILE A 222 17.05 -17.71 -10.29
C ILE A 222 16.24 -18.12 -11.52
N ASP A 223 16.80 -19.03 -12.31
CA ASP A 223 16.09 -19.59 -13.46
C ASP A 223 14.75 -20.18 -13.01
N PRO A 224 13.62 -19.71 -13.57
CA PRO A 224 12.29 -20.22 -13.24
C PRO A 224 12.14 -21.74 -13.45
N GLU A 225 12.90 -22.32 -14.37
CA GLU A 225 12.90 -23.77 -14.61
C GLU A 225 13.60 -24.54 -13.49
N TRP A 226 14.68 -23.97 -12.95
CA TRP A 226 15.35 -24.54 -11.80
C TRP A 226 14.43 -24.52 -10.56
N VAL A 227 13.74 -23.41 -10.29
CA VAL A 227 12.77 -23.30 -9.18
C VAL A 227 11.67 -24.36 -9.33
N ARG A 228 11.05 -24.45 -10.50
CA ARG A 228 10.01 -25.47 -10.79
C ARG A 228 10.54 -26.90 -10.64
N SER A 229 11.80 -27.14 -10.93
CA SER A 229 12.42 -28.47 -10.77
C SER A 229 12.61 -28.83 -9.30
N VAL A 230 13.01 -27.85 -8.45
CA VAL A 230 13.16 -28.02 -7.02
C VAL A 230 11.80 -28.22 -6.34
N GLU A 231 10.80 -27.44 -6.69
CA GLU A 231 9.44 -27.59 -6.18
C GLU A 231 8.86 -28.97 -6.49
N ARG A 232 9.00 -29.44 -7.73
CA ARG A 232 8.57 -30.80 -8.14
C ARG A 232 9.26 -31.89 -7.35
N ARG A 233 10.58 -31.75 -7.11
CA ARG A 233 11.33 -32.71 -6.28
C ARG A 233 10.89 -32.69 -4.83
N ALA A 234 10.64 -31.51 -4.25
CA ALA A 234 10.18 -31.38 -2.87
C ALA A 234 8.79 -32.01 -2.68
N VAL A 235 7.88 -31.80 -3.62
CA VAL A 235 6.54 -32.43 -3.61
C VAL A 235 6.65 -33.94 -3.73
N ALA A 236 7.49 -34.45 -4.64
CA ALA A 236 7.70 -35.89 -4.81
C ALA A 236 8.31 -36.55 -3.56
N VAL A 237 9.18 -35.86 -2.84
CA VAL A 237 9.73 -36.33 -1.56
C VAL A 237 8.65 -36.33 -0.49
N ALA A 238 7.89 -35.25 -0.35
CA ALA A 238 6.80 -35.15 0.64
C ALA A 238 5.73 -36.25 0.43
N GLN A 239 5.40 -36.57 -0.81
CA GLN A 239 4.46 -37.64 -1.14
C GLN A 239 4.99 -39.05 -0.76
N ARG A 240 6.32 -39.26 -0.79
CA ARG A 240 6.93 -40.51 -0.35
C ARG A 240 6.99 -40.72 1.16
N TRP A 241 6.88 -39.64 1.94
CA TRP A 241 6.92 -39.69 3.41
C TRP A 241 5.51 -39.67 4.03
N GLY A 242 4.47 -39.44 3.23
CA GLY A 242 3.06 -39.42 3.65
C GLY A 242 2.29 -40.70 3.29
N SER A 243 2.94 -41.68 2.71
CA SER A 243 2.45 -43.06 2.44
C SER A 243 3.18 -44.05 3.34
#